data_d757ba049fe90fd14ce854d9f4a6c228
#
_entry.id   d757ba049fe90fd14ce854d9f4a6c228
#
_cell.length_a   1.000
_cell.length_b   1.000
_cell.length_c   1.000
_cell.angle_alpha   90.00
_cell.angle_beta   90.00
_cell.angle_gamma   90.00
#
_symmetry.space_group_name_H-M   'P 1'
#
loop_
_entity.id
_entity.type
_entity.pdbx_description
1 polymer ?
#
loop_
_entity_poly.entity_id
_entity_poly.type
_entity_poly.pdbx_seq_one_letter_code
_entity_poly.pdbx_strand_id
1 'polypeptide(L)' 'MTFLKYLDLKSVPCPLNVVKIKLALEKLSINEQLIVELDKGEPEEMVLNNLKEMGCLYEQINEHEKCLKIKILNEN' A
#
# COMPACT_ATOMS: atom_id res chain seq x y z
N MET A 1 11.94 -12.70 12.42
CA MET A 1 12.37 -11.76 11.39
C MET A 1 11.18 -11.24 10.61
N THR A 2 11.16 -9.95 10.38
CA THR A 2 10.11 -9.33 9.56
C THR A 2 10.61 -9.21 8.13
N PHE A 3 9.83 -9.73 7.19
CA PHE A 3 10.15 -9.59 5.78
C PHE A 3 9.38 -8.43 5.19
N LEU A 4 10.05 -7.65 4.36
CA LEU A 4 9.43 -6.52 3.67
C LEU A 4 9.25 -6.87 2.21
N LYS A 5 8.04 -6.65 1.70
CA LYS A 5 7.76 -6.75 0.28
C LYS A 5 7.54 -5.34 -0.26
N TYR A 6 7.95 -5.12 -1.47
CA TYR A 6 7.89 -3.80 -2.08
C TYR A 6 7.01 -3.83 -3.32
N LEU A 7 6.12 -2.85 -3.42
CA LEU A 7 5.23 -2.75 -4.57
C LEU A 7 5.24 -1.30 -5.08
N ASP A 8 5.72 -1.11 -6.29
CA ASP A 8 5.74 0.20 -6.92
C ASP A 8 4.50 0.38 -7.76
N LEU A 9 3.65 1.29 -7.33
CA LEU A 9 2.39 1.60 -8.03
C LEU A 9 2.39 3.00 -8.62
N LYS A 10 3.55 3.64 -8.72
CA LYS A 10 3.64 4.93 -9.39
C LYS A 10 3.22 4.76 -10.84
N SER A 11 2.43 5.69 -11.33
CA SER A 11 1.88 5.68 -12.70
C SER A 11 0.88 4.57 -12.98
N VAL A 12 0.43 3.86 -11.95
CA VAL A 12 -0.61 2.84 -12.11
C VAL A 12 -1.98 3.51 -11.86
N PRO A 13 -2.89 3.45 -12.84
CA PRO A 13 -4.19 4.11 -12.69
C PRO A 13 -5.08 3.39 -11.69
N CYS A 14 -6.01 4.14 -11.11
CA CYS A 14 -7.06 3.61 -10.27
C CYS A 14 -8.17 3.02 -11.17
N PRO A 15 -8.80 1.89 -10.82
CA PRO A 15 -8.67 1.14 -9.56
C PRO A 15 -7.62 0.03 -9.59
N LEU A 16 -6.81 -0.04 -10.63
CA LEU A 16 -5.84 -1.11 -10.80
C LEU A 16 -4.84 -1.15 -9.64
N ASN A 17 -4.43 0.04 -9.14
CA ASN A 17 -3.53 0.11 -8.02
C ASN A 17 -4.10 -0.59 -6.77
N VAL A 18 -5.38 -0.38 -6.50
CA VAL A 18 -6.05 -1.03 -5.36
C VAL A 18 -6.09 -2.54 -5.53
N VAL A 19 -6.39 -3.00 -6.74
CA VAL A 19 -6.44 -4.44 -7.03
C VAL A 19 -5.07 -5.08 -6.80
N LYS A 20 -4.02 -4.43 -7.24
CA LYS A 20 -2.66 -4.94 -7.05
C LYS A 20 -2.29 -5.03 -5.57
N ILE A 21 -2.71 -4.04 -4.77
CA ILE A 21 -2.48 -4.08 -3.33
C ILE A 21 -3.23 -5.25 -2.69
N LYS A 22 -4.48 -5.45 -3.06
CA LYS A 22 -5.26 -6.56 -2.52
C LYS A 22 -4.63 -7.91 -2.82
N LEU A 23 -4.16 -8.10 -4.05
CA LEU A 23 -3.50 -9.34 -4.43
C LEU A 23 -2.20 -9.55 -3.67
N ALA A 24 -1.44 -8.47 -3.47
CA ALA A 24 -0.20 -8.56 -2.71
C ALA A 24 -0.48 -8.90 -1.25
N LEU A 25 -1.51 -8.29 -0.66
CA LEU A 25 -1.86 -8.58 0.73
C LEU A 25 -2.29 -10.02 0.94
N GLU A 26 -2.97 -10.60 -0.02
CA GLU A 26 -3.37 -12.02 0.06
C GLU A 26 -2.17 -12.95 0.11
N LYS A 27 -1.07 -12.53 -0.47
CA LYS A 27 0.15 -13.34 -0.52
C LYS A 27 1.08 -13.10 0.66
N LEU A 28 0.78 -12.11 1.49
CA LEU A 28 1.62 -11.81 2.64
C LEU A 28 1.44 -12.84 3.75
N SER A 29 2.56 -13.22 4.36
CA SER A 29 2.55 -14.02 5.56
C SER A 29 2.38 -13.13 6.78
N ILE A 30 2.10 -13.72 7.95
CA ILE A 30 1.84 -12.99 9.18
C ILE A 30 2.96 -12.02 9.54
N ASN A 31 4.21 -12.42 9.30
CA ASN A 31 5.38 -11.61 9.66
C ASN A 31 5.89 -10.73 8.52
N GLU A 32 5.14 -10.62 7.44
CA GLU A 32 5.54 -9.80 6.30
C GLU A 32 4.83 -8.46 6.32
N GLN A 33 5.51 -7.44 5.81
CA GLN A 33 4.95 -6.10 5.66
C GLN A 33 5.09 -5.68 4.20
N LEU A 34 4.15 -4.89 3.73
CA LEU A 34 4.13 -4.42 2.36
C LEU A 34 4.46 -2.94 2.31
N ILE A 35 5.48 -2.60 1.54
CA ILE A 35 5.82 -1.20 1.26
C ILE A 35 5.26 -0.86 -0.12
N VAL A 36 4.46 0.19 -0.18
CA VAL A 36 3.81 0.62 -1.42
C VAL A 36 4.19 2.05 -1.74
N GLU A 37 4.61 2.30 -2.98
CA GLU A 37 4.81 3.65 -3.47
C GLU A 37 3.65 4.05 -4.37
N LEU A 38 3.13 5.25 -4.14
CA LEU A 38 1.97 5.77 -4.87
C LEU A 38 2.25 7.19 -5.34
N ASP A 39 1.61 7.57 -6.44
CA ASP A 39 1.57 8.98 -6.82
C ASP A 39 0.63 9.71 -5.87
N LYS A 40 0.97 10.95 -5.54
CA LYS A 40 0.09 11.79 -4.72
C LYS A 40 -1.13 12.24 -5.51
N GLY A 41 -2.18 12.59 -4.79
CA GLY A 41 -3.43 13.05 -5.37
C GLY A 41 -4.50 12.00 -5.29
N GLU A 42 -5.25 11.81 -6.38
CA GLU A 42 -6.34 10.82 -6.41
C GLU A 42 -5.90 9.39 -6.10
N PRO A 43 -4.79 8.88 -6.67
CA PRO A 43 -4.37 7.52 -6.33
C PRO A 43 -4.11 7.33 -4.85
N GLU A 44 -3.46 8.31 -4.21
CA GLU A 44 -3.20 8.28 -2.78
C GLU A 44 -4.50 8.21 -1.99
N GLU A 45 -5.43 9.11 -2.28
CA GLU A 45 -6.70 9.16 -1.55
C GLU A 45 -7.50 7.88 -1.71
N MET A 46 -7.60 7.37 -2.92
CA MET A 46 -8.36 6.16 -3.19
C MET A 46 -7.78 4.94 -2.47
N VAL A 47 -6.46 4.79 -2.51
CA VAL A 47 -5.81 3.67 -1.86
C VAL A 47 -5.98 3.75 -0.34
N LEU A 48 -5.75 4.92 0.24
CA LEU A 48 -5.88 5.06 1.69
C LEU A 48 -7.31 4.82 2.16
N ASN A 49 -8.30 5.29 1.43
CA ASN A 49 -9.69 5.05 1.76
C ASN A 49 -10.03 3.56 1.69
N ASN A 50 -9.54 2.87 0.67
CA ASN A 50 -9.76 1.43 0.54
C ASN A 50 -9.10 0.65 1.68
N LEU A 51 -7.89 1.05 2.08
CA LEU A 51 -7.22 0.40 3.20
C LEU A 51 -8.01 0.55 4.49
N LYS A 52 -8.57 1.74 4.71
CA LYS A 52 -9.41 1.96 5.89
C LYS A 52 -10.66 1.10 5.86
N GLU A 53 -11.30 0.97 4.71
CA GLU A 53 -12.49 0.13 4.55
C GLU A 53 -12.20 -1.34 4.78
N MET A 54 -11.01 -1.78 4.39
CA MET A 54 -10.60 -3.17 4.60
C MET A 54 -10.13 -3.44 6.03
N GLY A 55 -10.02 -2.40 6.85
CA GLY A 55 -9.53 -2.55 8.21
C GLY A 55 -8.02 -2.78 8.30
N CYS A 56 -7.29 -2.41 7.26
CA CYS A 56 -5.84 -2.56 7.27
C CYS A 56 -5.17 -1.40 7.99
N LEU A 57 -4.16 -1.71 8.77
CA LEU A 57 -3.33 -0.68 9.39
C LEU A 57 -2.21 -0.32 8.44
N TYR A 58 -1.93 0.96 8.31
CA TYR A 58 -0.85 1.43 7.47
C TYR A 58 -0.16 2.62 8.14
N GLU A 59 1.05 2.91 7.66
CA GLU A 59 1.85 3.98 8.20
C GLU A 59 2.59 4.66 7.06
N GLN A 60 2.58 6.00 7.04
CA GLN A 60 3.36 6.75 6.07
C GLN A 60 4.82 6.73 6.52
N ILE A 61 5.70 6.23 5.67
CA ILE A 61 7.12 6.14 6.03
C ILE A 61 7.99 7.13 5.26
N ASN A 62 7.49 7.66 4.16
CA ASN A 62 8.22 8.66 3.41
C ASN A 62 7.26 9.45 2.54
N GLU A 63 7.53 10.72 2.36
CA GLU A 63 6.71 11.60 1.56
C GLU A 63 7.59 12.50 0.71
N HIS A 64 7.38 12.45 -0.60
CA HIS A 64 8.05 13.32 -1.56
C HIS A 64 7.01 14.23 -2.21
N GLU A 65 7.47 15.21 -2.97
CA GLU A 65 6.56 16.15 -3.63
C GLU A 65 5.54 15.47 -4.54
N LYS A 66 5.94 14.40 -5.20
CA LYS A 66 5.09 13.74 -6.21
C LYS A 66 4.68 12.32 -5.85
N CYS A 67 5.25 11.76 -4.82
CA CYS A 67 4.94 10.39 -4.45
C CYS A 67 4.95 10.18 -2.94
N LEU A 68 4.32 9.09 -2.55
CA LEU A 68 4.13 8.74 -1.16
C LEU A 68 4.51 7.28 -0.97
N LYS A 69 5.22 6.98 0.10
CA LYS A 69 5.56 5.60 0.45
C LYS A 69 4.85 5.25 1.75
N ILE A 70 4.12 4.17 1.74
CA ILE A 70 3.40 3.68 2.92
C ILE A 70 3.79 2.24 3.21
N LYS A 71 3.71 1.91 4.50
CA LYS A 71 3.94 0.54 4.96
C LYS A 71 2.62 -0.01 5.45
N ILE A 72 2.19 -1.12 4.88
CA ILE A 72 0.95 -1.78 5.27
C ILE A 72 1.28 -2.95 6.16
N LEU A 73 0.64 -2.99 7.31
CA LEU A 73 0.87 -4.05 8.30
C LEU A 73 -0.12 -5.18 8.09
N ASN A 74 0.37 -6.40 8.08
CA ASN A 74 -0.49 -7.57 7.98
C ASN A 74 -0.82 -8.05 9.38
N GLU A 75 -2.05 -7.80 9.80
CA GLU A 75 -2.53 -8.14 11.14
C GLU A 75 -3.56 -9.26 11.10
N ASN A 76 -3.16 -10.41 10.75
CA ASN A 76 -4.06 -11.55 10.87
C ASN A 76 -3.67 -12.44 12.03
#